data_ac0c05f064a0b20a01f1bed315cff1c5
#
_entry.id   ac0c05f064a0b20a01f1bed315cff1c5
#
_cell.length_a   1.000
_cell.length_b   1.000
_cell.length_c   1.000
_cell.angle_alpha   90.00
_cell.angle_beta   90.00
_cell.angle_gamma   90.00
#
_symmetry.space_group_name_H-M   'P 1'
#
loop_
_entity.id
_entity.type
_entity.pdbx_description
1 polymer ?
#
loop_
_entity_poly.entity_id
_entity_poly.type
_entity_poly.pdbx_seq_one_letter_code
_entity_poly.pdbx_strand_id
1 'polypeptide(L)'
;MHPLFRAPHAGVVRGLRSARLMLCLAALAAALVSGGAAPAATSARSATPGTNGHLLVASGHRHEMALFTMQPRSGDRLLLQYGNEQGAAYSPDGTKIVFMNNYDGDYEVCVMNADGTGTKQLTKNSSFDGYPSWSPDGTKIAFASNRDGDVDIWVMNADGSEQTNITNDNPWNDDDPHWSPDGRWIAITTDRYNGLSAELITPDGTRQATIGSVAYATWFDSWSPDGKSLLVDSNRGGDYDIYRYDISGTAPLQWDLMQGKIVSDDNAVEGPAIWSPDGKEIALSSNRDGDFEVYVMNAEGGPQRQVTHNAVDDVVLDWQSLHDLRAPSVKALPSRGTLGKAITLRFKASDNSGRASVGITVFLGKRPVAYLRTPLKKRSAGHAYTATWRSYKFNGSLRFCAEAYDPSGNESSRSCAPIVTS
;
A
#
# COMPACT_ATOMS: atom_id res chain seq x y z
N MET A 1 -2.67 9.55 21.77
CA MET A 1 -3.94 9.06 21.18
C MET A 1 -4.37 10.07 20.16
N HIS A 2 -4.47 9.69 18.89
CA HIS A 2 -5.15 10.53 17.88
C HIS A 2 -6.55 10.87 18.45
N PRO A 3 -6.97 12.12 18.54
CA PRO A 3 -8.21 12.48 19.24
C PRO A 3 -9.48 11.84 18.67
N LEU A 4 -9.41 11.19 17.50
CA LEU A 4 -10.57 10.77 16.75
C LEU A 4 -11.00 9.32 16.99
N PHE A 5 -10.10 8.34 17.09
CA PHE A 5 -10.49 6.94 16.87
C PHE A 5 -9.77 5.88 17.70
N ARG A 6 -9.08 6.22 18.79
CA ARG A 6 -8.50 5.16 19.59
C ARG A 6 -9.53 4.56 20.55
N ALA A 7 -9.67 3.23 20.44
CA ALA A 7 -10.32 2.44 21.46
C ALA A 7 -9.74 2.81 22.84
N PRO A 8 -10.55 2.89 23.92
CA PRO A 8 -10.04 3.18 25.23
C PRO A 8 -9.07 2.05 25.63
N HIS A 9 -7.78 2.35 25.65
CA HIS A 9 -6.84 1.48 26.33
C HIS A 9 -7.33 1.30 27.75
N ALA A 10 -7.60 0.07 28.16
CA ALA A 10 -7.97 -0.25 29.52
C ALA A 10 -6.95 0.41 30.45
N GLY A 11 -7.43 1.28 31.34
CA GLY A 11 -6.63 2.23 32.09
C GLY A 11 -5.40 1.60 32.72
N VAL A 12 -4.24 2.13 32.36
CA VAL A 12 -2.99 1.86 33.07
C VAL A 12 -3.07 2.53 34.42
N VAL A 13 -3.33 1.72 35.44
CA VAL A 13 -3.18 2.10 36.83
C VAL A 13 -1.68 2.38 37.08
N ARG A 14 -1.34 3.64 37.34
CA ARG A 14 0.01 4.03 37.76
C ARG A 14 0.31 3.42 39.11
N GLY A 15 1.09 2.36 39.12
CA GLY A 15 1.71 1.78 40.31
C GLY A 15 3.15 2.27 40.49
N LEU A 16 3.45 2.79 41.65
CA LEU A 16 4.69 3.45 42.10
C LEU A 16 5.96 2.59 42.00
N ARG A 17 6.98 3.23 41.49
CA ARG A 17 8.43 3.15 41.72
C ARG A 17 8.98 2.09 42.68
N SER A 18 10.03 1.41 42.27
CA SER A 18 11.27 1.38 43.07
C SER A 18 12.49 1.08 42.19
N ALA A 19 13.49 1.96 42.36
CA ALA A 19 14.79 1.91 41.71
C ALA A 19 15.63 0.74 42.28
N ARG A 20 16.33 0.03 41.42
CA ARG A 20 17.62 -0.60 41.77
C ARG A 20 18.58 -0.52 40.57
N LEU A 21 19.59 0.29 40.83
CA LEU A 21 20.87 0.41 40.15
C LEU A 21 21.67 -0.89 40.35
N MET A 22 22.18 -1.52 39.29
CA MET A 22 23.43 -2.30 39.37
C MET A 22 24.11 -2.40 38.00
N LEU A 23 25.36 -1.92 38.04
CA LEU A 23 26.41 -2.13 37.03
C LEU A 23 26.69 -3.62 36.79
N CYS A 24 26.99 -4.01 35.55
CA CYS A 24 28.05 -4.96 35.27
C CYS A 24 28.63 -4.77 33.86
N LEU A 25 29.97 -4.72 33.87
CA LEU A 25 30.86 -4.56 32.70
C LEU A 25 30.95 -5.82 31.82
N ALA A 26 31.12 -5.54 30.54
CA ALA A 26 31.99 -6.17 29.53
C ALA A 26 32.23 -7.70 29.53
N ALA A 27 31.94 -8.30 28.37
CA ALA A 27 32.85 -9.27 27.74
C ALA A 27 32.66 -9.27 26.21
N LEU A 28 33.70 -8.84 25.51
CA LEU A 28 33.91 -8.94 24.07
C LEU A 28 34.23 -10.40 23.72
N ALA A 29 33.44 -11.05 22.88
CA ALA A 29 33.84 -12.30 22.26
C ALA A 29 33.54 -12.21 20.74
N ALA A 30 34.61 -12.08 19.96
CA ALA A 30 34.59 -12.17 18.53
C ALA A 30 34.32 -13.62 18.11
N ALA A 31 33.20 -13.87 17.44
CA ALA A 31 32.96 -15.10 16.69
C ALA A 31 32.97 -14.78 15.20
N LEU A 32 34.04 -15.24 14.54
CA LEU A 32 34.09 -15.35 13.08
C LEU A 32 33.06 -16.36 12.63
N VAL A 33 32.00 -15.89 11.96
CA VAL A 33 31.06 -16.75 11.25
C VAL A 33 31.33 -16.62 9.75
N SER A 34 31.68 -17.77 9.16
CA SER A 34 31.83 -18.04 7.76
C SER A 34 30.69 -17.51 6.91
N GLY A 35 31.06 -16.80 5.82
CA GLY A 35 30.11 -16.23 4.88
C GLY A 35 29.27 -17.27 4.15
N GLY A 36 28.00 -17.35 4.52
CA GLY A 36 26.95 -17.84 3.67
C GLY A 36 26.41 -16.66 2.85
N ALA A 37 26.48 -16.75 1.53
CA ALA A 37 25.87 -15.76 0.64
C ALA A 37 24.38 -15.65 0.96
N ALA A 38 23.95 -14.48 1.38
CA ALA A 38 22.52 -14.14 1.47
C ALA A 38 21.89 -14.34 0.09
N PRO A 39 20.65 -14.87 0.01
CA PRO A 39 19.94 -14.91 -1.26
C PRO A 39 19.83 -13.48 -1.80
N ALA A 40 20.14 -13.31 -3.07
CA ALA A 40 20.07 -12.02 -3.75
C ALA A 40 18.67 -11.43 -3.50
N ALA A 41 18.64 -10.24 -2.90
CA ALA A 41 17.41 -9.48 -2.74
C ALA A 41 16.78 -9.35 -4.13
N THR A 42 15.60 -9.91 -4.30
CA THR A 42 14.74 -9.64 -5.45
C THR A 42 14.63 -8.14 -5.54
N SER A 43 15.02 -7.56 -6.68
CA SER A 43 14.96 -6.12 -6.91
C SER A 43 13.61 -5.59 -6.48
N ALA A 44 13.59 -4.67 -5.52
CA ALA A 44 12.38 -3.99 -5.10
C ALA A 44 11.67 -3.46 -6.36
N ARG A 45 10.44 -3.93 -6.60
CA ARG A 45 9.64 -3.42 -7.70
C ARG A 45 9.42 -1.94 -7.42
N SER A 46 9.77 -1.08 -8.35
CA SER A 46 9.36 0.31 -8.33
C SER A 46 7.84 0.33 -8.23
N ALA A 47 7.30 0.91 -7.15
CA ALA A 47 5.87 1.07 -7.00
C ALA A 47 5.33 1.86 -8.19
N THR A 48 4.51 1.23 -9.00
CA THR A 48 3.82 1.91 -10.11
C THR A 48 2.51 2.47 -9.57
N PRO A 49 2.24 3.79 -9.69
CA PRO A 49 0.99 4.37 -9.25
C PRO A 49 -0.22 3.63 -9.82
N GLY A 50 -1.18 3.28 -8.96
CA GLY A 50 -2.42 2.61 -9.34
C GLY A 50 -3.44 3.54 -10.00
N THR A 51 -4.56 2.96 -10.42
CA THR A 51 -5.75 3.74 -10.80
C THR A 51 -6.62 3.91 -9.56
N ASN A 52 -7.17 5.12 -9.36
CA ASN A 52 -8.02 5.42 -8.20
C ASN A 52 -9.31 4.60 -8.23
N GLY A 53 -9.55 3.85 -7.18
CA GLY A 53 -10.78 3.13 -6.92
C GLY A 53 -11.68 3.88 -5.94
N HIS A 54 -12.27 3.13 -5.00
CA HIS A 54 -13.15 3.67 -3.96
C HIS A 54 -12.35 4.11 -2.73
N LEU A 55 -12.83 5.12 -2.04
CA LEU A 55 -12.41 5.42 -0.66
C LEU A 55 -12.98 4.36 0.29
N LEU A 56 -12.23 4.01 1.31
CA LEU A 56 -12.67 3.26 2.46
C LEU A 56 -12.93 4.26 3.59
N VAL A 57 -14.13 4.24 4.14
CA VAL A 57 -14.59 5.25 5.11
C VAL A 57 -15.26 4.56 6.29
N ALA A 58 -14.87 4.93 7.50
CA ALA A 58 -15.61 4.63 8.70
C ALA A 58 -16.61 5.76 8.95
N SER A 59 -17.89 5.42 9.17
CA SER A 59 -18.98 6.39 9.32
C SER A 59 -19.86 6.04 10.51
N GLY A 60 -20.16 7.00 11.38
CA GLY A 60 -21.02 6.79 12.55
C GLY A 60 -20.67 7.68 13.73
N HIS A 61 -21.19 7.33 14.92
CA HIS A 61 -20.81 7.96 16.18
C HIS A 61 -19.73 7.15 16.87
N ARG A 62 -18.90 7.79 17.69
CA ARG A 62 -17.62 7.32 18.30
C ARG A 62 -17.51 5.86 18.77
N HIS A 63 -18.56 5.11 18.93
CA HIS A 63 -18.53 3.71 19.38
C HIS A 63 -19.39 2.79 18.52
N GLU A 64 -19.91 3.31 17.41
CA GLU A 64 -20.78 2.59 16.48
C GLU A 64 -20.43 3.02 15.05
N MET A 65 -19.16 2.80 14.66
CA MET A 65 -18.70 3.11 13.30
C MET A 65 -19.02 1.93 12.39
N ALA A 66 -19.54 2.21 11.21
CA ALA A 66 -19.72 1.23 10.16
C ALA A 66 -18.74 1.48 9.03
N LEU A 67 -18.29 0.43 8.37
CA LEU A 67 -17.33 0.50 7.26
C LEU A 67 -18.05 0.60 5.92
N PHE A 68 -17.68 1.59 5.14
CA PHE A 68 -18.21 1.86 3.80
C PHE A 68 -17.10 1.92 2.77
N THR A 69 -17.42 1.46 1.54
CA THR A 69 -16.69 1.88 0.35
C THR A 69 -17.45 3.01 -0.33
N MET A 70 -16.76 4.01 -0.86
CA MET A 70 -17.37 5.22 -1.38
C MET A 70 -16.71 5.71 -2.66
N GLN A 71 -17.49 6.19 -3.61
CA GLN A 71 -16.99 6.82 -4.83
C GLN A 71 -16.48 8.24 -4.52
N PRO A 72 -15.20 8.56 -4.77
CA PRO A 72 -14.61 9.85 -4.38
C PRO A 72 -15.24 11.08 -5.05
N ARG A 73 -15.89 10.89 -6.21
CA ARG A 73 -16.46 12.00 -7.00
C ARG A 73 -17.94 12.24 -6.74
N SER A 74 -18.73 11.19 -6.60
CA SER A 74 -20.19 11.29 -6.41
C SER A 74 -20.61 11.21 -4.95
N GLY A 75 -19.76 10.69 -4.05
CA GLY A 75 -20.12 10.40 -2.67
C GLY A 75 -21.02 9.17 -2.52
N ASP A 76 -21.33 8.46 -3.62
CA ASP A 76 -22.12 7.22 -3.55
C ASP A 76 -21.38 6.17 -2.72
N ARG A 77 -22.03 5.62 -1.69
CA ARG A 77 -21.42 4.69 -0.75
C ARG A 77 -22.18 3.36 -0.69
N LEU A 78 -21.42 2.31 -0.47
CA LEU A 78 -21.92 0.96 -0.20
C LEU A 78 -21.44 0.54 1.19
N LEU A 79 -22.41 0.17 2.05
CA LEU A 79 -22.10 -0.41 3.35
C LEU A 79 -21.43 -1.78 3.15
N LEU A 80 -20.28 -1.97 3.77
CA LEU A 80 -19.55 -3.25 3.78
C LEU A 80 -19.85 -4.04 5.04
N GLN A 81 -19.84 -3.37 6.20
CA GLN A 81 -19.96 -4.01 7.49
C GLN A 81 -20.58 -3.08 8.54
N TYR A 82 -21.35 -3.64 9.49
CA TYR A 82 -21.80 -2.96 10.71
C TYR A 82 -20.99 -3.44 11.90
N GLY A 83 -20.65 -2.54 12.81
CA GLY A 83 -19.94 -2.82 14.06
C GLY A 83 -18.94 -1.71 14.36
N ASN A 84 -18.08 -1.92 15.35
CA ASN A 84 -16.97 -1.00 15.63
C ASN A 84 -15.77 -1.31 14.74
N GLU A 85 -15.93 -1.19 13.42
CA GLU A 85 -14.85 -1.36 12.47
C GLU A 85 -14.05 -0.06 12.38
N GLN A 86 -12.77 -0.15 12.76
CA GLN A 86 -11.80 0.93 12.65
C GLN A 86 -10.51 0.33 12.06
N GLY A 87 -9.57 1.18 11.65
CA GLY A 87 -8.29 0.71 11.14
C GLY A 87 -8.46 -0.33 10.04
N ALA A 88 -8.83 0.10 8.85
CA ALA A 88 -9.06 -0.80 7.72
C ALA A 88 -8.25 -0.37 6.49
N ALA A 89 -7.75 -1.33 5.71
CA ALA A 89 -6.94 -1.07 4.53
C ALA A 89 -7.23 -2.06 3.40
N TYR A 90 -7.25 -1.57 2.16
CA TYR A 90 -7.30 -2.43 0.97
C TYR A 90 -5.99 -3.21 0.79
N SER A 91 -6.10 -4.44 0.31
CA SER A 91 -4.93 -5.16 -0.20
C SER A 91 -4.33 -4.43 -1.42
N PRO A 92 -3.02 -4.59 -1.69
CA PRO A 92 -2.36 -3.90 -2.81
C PRO A 92 -3.00 -4.14 -4.18
N ASP A 93 -3.67 -5.28 -4.37
CA ASP A 93 -4.44 -5.59 -5.58
C ASP A 93 -5.88 -5.07 -5.55
N GLY A 94 -6.30 -4.41 -4.46
CA GLY A 94 -7.63 -3.86 -4.28
C GLY A 94 -8.76 -4.88 -4.14
N THR A 95 -8.45 -6.19 -4.00
CA THR A 95 -9.47 -7.26 -3.99
C THR A 95 -9.96 -7.64 -2.60
N LYS A 96 -9.22 -7.27 -1.56
CA LYS A 96 -9.52 -7.57 -0.16
C LYS A 96 -9.44 -6.32 0.70
N ILE A 97 -10.01 -6.41 1.89
CA ILE A 97 -9.91 -5.42 2.96
C ILE A 97 -9.48 -6.17 4.21
N VAL A 98 -8.42 -5.71 4.87
CA VAL A 98 -8.10 -6.08 6.25
C VAL A 98 -8.67 -5.00 7.17
N PHE A 99 -9.18 -5.38 8.33
CA PHE A 99 -9.82 -4.46 9.27
C PHE A 99 -9.79 -5.02 10.69
N MET A 100 -9.94 -4.16 11.68
CA MET A 100 -10.12 -4.59 13.06
C MET A 100 -11.59 -4.59 13.43
N ASN A 101 -12.00 -5.53 14.28
CA ASN A 101 -13.39 -5.77 14.67
C ASN A 101 -13.47 -6.31 16.09
N ASN A 102 -14.52 -5.96 16.84
CA ASN A 102 -14.69 -6.37 18.24
C ASN A 102 -15.97 -7.20 18.49
N TYR A 103 -16.39 -8.03 17.56
CA TYR A 103 -17.63 -8.83 17.69
C TYR A 103 -17.66 -9.80 18.87
N ASP A 104 -16.53 -10.31 19.31
CA ASP A 104 -16.39 -11.25 20.43
C ASP A 104 -15.96 -10.61 21.76
N GLY A 105 -15.84 -9.26 21.79
CA GLY A 105 -15.65 -8.46 23.01
C GLY A 105 -14.30 -7.76 23.12
N ASP A 106 -13.30 -8.14 22.32
CA ASP A 106 -12.02 -7.48 22.11
C ASP A 106 -11.78 -7.27 20.63
N TYR A 107 -10.80 -6.42 20.29
CA TYR A 107 -10.49 -6.14 18.90
C TYR A 107 -9.57 -7.21 18.32
N GLU A 108 -9.99 -7.76 17.19
CA GLU A 108 -9.27 -8.77 16.42
C GLU A 108 -9.08 -8.36 14.97
N VAL A 109 -7.99 -8.79 14.35
CA VAL A 109 -7.75 -8.56 12.93
C VAL A 109 -8.57 -9.51 12.08
N CYS A 110 -9.33 -8.97 11.15
CA CYS A 110 -10.17 -9.69 10.19
C CYS A 110 -9.81 -9.33 8.76
N VAL A 111 -10.15 -10.21 7.82
CA VAL A 111 -10.06 -9.95 6.37
C VAL A 111 -11.38 -10.28 5.69
N MET A 112 -11.76 -9.51 4.65
CA MET A 112 -12.90 -9.78 3.79
C MET A 112 -12.58 -9.47 2.32
N ASN A 113 -13.45 -9.84 1.41
CA ASN A 113 -13.38 -9.38 0.03
C ASN A 113 -13.75 -7.89 -0.05
N ALA A 114 -13.27 -7.17 -1.05
CA ALA A 114 -13.55 -5.74 -1.24
C ALA A 114 -15.04 -5.39 -1.44
N ASP A 115 -15.88 -6.41 -1.73
CA ASP A 115 -17.34 -6.29 -1.82
C ASP A 115 -18.07 -6.53 -0.48
N GLY A 116 -17.33 -6.70 0.63
CA GLY A 116 -17.86 -6.96 1.96
C GLY A 116 -18.19 -8.44 2.26
N THR A 117 -17.97 -9.35 1.32
CA THR A 117 -18.25 -10.78 1.51
C THR A 117 -17.03 -11.55 2.05
N GLY A 118 -17.27 -12.73 2.61
CA GLY A 118 -16.20 -13.70 2.92
C GLY A 118 -15.32 -13.31 4.11
N THR A 119 -15.88 -12.63 5.11
CA THR A 119 -15.16 -12.24 6.33
C THR A 119 -14.54 -13.45 7.02
N LYS A 120 -13.26 -13.33 7.38
CA LYS A 120 -12.47 -14.30 8.12
C LYS A 120 -11.67 -13.58 9.21
N GLN A 121 -11.76 -14.04 10.44
CA GLN A 121 -10.92 -13.61 11.57
C GLN A 121 -9.52 -14.23 11.42
N LEU A 122 -8.48 -13.42 11.58
CA LEU A 122 -7.07 -13.82 11.43
C LEU A 122 -6.36 -13.96 12.76
N THR A 123 -6.73 -13.14 13.76
CA THR A 123 -6.24 -13.25 15.14
C THR A 123 -7.39 -13.72 16.05
N LYS A 124 -7.06 -14.41 17.13
CA LYS A 124 -8.05 -14.89 18.11
C LYS A 124 -7.40 -15.08 19.48
N ASN A 125 -7.62 -14.14 20.34
CA ASN A 125 -7.11 -14.18 21.73
C ASN A 125 -8.00 -13.29 22.61
N SER A 126 -7.55 -12.83 23.78
CA SER A 126 -8.27 -11.93 24.69
C SER A 126 -7.57 -10.57 24.82
N SER A 127 -6.75 -10.22 23.85
CA SER A 127 -5.96 -9.00 23.80
C SER A 127 -6.40 -8.12 22.65
N PHE A 128 -6.03 -6.85 22.68
CA PHE A 128 -6.23 -5.95 21.55
C PHE A 128 -5.32 -6.35 20.39
N ASP A 129 -5.90 -6.62 19.24
CA ASP A 129 -5.25 -6.77 17.95
C ASP A 129 -5.90 -5.81 16.94
N GLY A 130 -5.15 -4.82 16.41
CA GLY A 130 -5.76 -3.78 15.61
C GLY A 130 -4.81 -3.04 14.66
N TYR A 131 -5.34 -2.04 13.97
CA TYR A 131 -4.65 -1.18 13.02
C TYR A 131 -3.83 -1.96 11.96
N PRO A 132 -4.47 -2.90 11.25
CA PRO A 132 -3.76 -3.76 10.31
C PRO A 132 -3.38 -3.03 9.03
N SER A 133 -2.20 -3.35 8.48
CA SER A 133 -1.67 -2.83 7.22
C SER A 133 -1.04 -3.93 6.37
N TRP A 134 -1.35 -3.94 5.07
CA TRP A 134 -0.79 -4.90 4.12
C TRP A 134 0.65 -4.56 3.72
N SER A 135 1.50 -5.59 3.59
CA SER A 135 2.75 -5.44 2.84
C SER A 135 2.46 -5.18 1.35
N PRO A 136 3.31 -4.41 0.64
CA PRO A 136 3.04 -4.02 -0.75
C PRO A 136 2.98 -5.17 -1.75
N ASP A 137 3.50 -6.34 -1.39
CA ASP A 137 3.36 -7.59 -2.18
C ASP A 137 2.12 -8.41 -1.81
N GLY A 138 1.35 -7.97 -0.80
CA GLY A 138 0.13 -8.64 -0.33
C GLY A 138 0.36 -9.95 0.40
N THR A 139 1.60 -10.30 0.76
CA THR A 139 1.92 -11.59 1.40
C THR A 139 1.86 -11.54 2.91
N LYS A 140 1.97 -10.34 3.51
CA LYS A 140 2.00 -10.13 4.97
C LYS A 140 1.04 -9.03 5.41
N ILE A 141 0.73 -9.04 6.71
CA ILE A 141 -0.05 -8.02 7.41
C ILE A 141 0.75 -7.64 8.65
N ALA A 142 1.02 -6.33 8.84
CA ALA A 142 1.48 -5.78 10.09
C ALA A 142 0.27 -5.31 10.90
N PHE A 143 0.31 -5.42 12.22
CA PHE A 143 -0.77 -5.01 13.11
C PHE A 143 -0.23 -4.70 14.51
N ALA A 144 -0.95 -3.94 15.28
CA ALA A 144 -0.64 -3.65 16.68
C ALA A 144 -1.31 -4.69 17.58
N SER A 145 -0.60 -5.13 18.63
CA SER A 145 -1.13 -6.06 19.62
C SER A 145 -0.52 -5.84 21.00
N ASN A 146 -1.35 -5.97 22.05
CA ASN A 146 -0.87 -5.88 23.45
C ASN A 146 -0.83 -7.24 24.17
N ARG A 147 -0.75 -8.33 23.41
CA ARG A 147 -0.85 -9.71 23.94
C ARG A 147 0.33 -10.12 24.85
N ASP A 148 1.45 -9.44 24.81
CA ASP A 148 2.64 -9.65 25.63
C ASP A 148 2.90 -8.53 26.64
N GLY A 149 1.98 -7.56 26.77
CA GLY A 149 1.93 -6.62 27.92
C GLY A 149 1.77 -5.15 27.52
N ASP A 150 2.57 -4.62 26.64
CA ASP A 150 2.44 -3.32 25.98
C ASP A 150 2.02 -3.48 24.54
N VAL A 151 1.72 -2.38 23.86
CA VAL A 151 1.33 -2.42 22.45
C VAL A 151 2.58 -2.48 21.60
N ASP A 152 2.74 -3.56 20.87
CA ASP A 152 3.84 -3.81 19.94
C ASP A 152 3.33 -4.03 18.50
N ILE A 153 4.23 -3.86 17.55
CA ILE A 153 3.97 -4.21 16.16
C ILE A 153 4.27 -5.69 15.93
N TRP A 154 3.28 -6.37 15.42
CA TRP A 154 3.33 -7.77 15.02
C TRP A 154 3.22 -7.88 13.50
N VAL A 155 3.84 -8.90 12.93
CA VAL A 155 3.72 -9.23 11.52
C VAL A 155 3.27 -10.68 11.38
N MET A 156 2.33 -10.94 10.48
CA MET A 156 1.82 -12.27 10.14
C MET A 156 1.74 -12.47 8.62
N ASN A 157 1.60 -13.72 8.18
CA ASN A 157 1.22 -14.02 6.80
C ASN A 157 -0.21 -13.53 6.52
N ALA A 158 -0.54 -13.27 5.26
CA ALA A 158 -1.86 -12.82 4.82
C ALA A 158 -3.02 -13.78 5.18
N ASP A 159 -2.72 -15.03 5.50
CA ASP A 159 -3.69 -16.03 5.94
C ASP A 159 -3.89 -16.09 7.46
N GLY A 160 -3.13 -15.29 8.24
CA GLY A 160 -3.14 -15.20 9.69
C GLY A 160 -2.09 -16.08 10.39
N SER A 161 -1.29 -16.84 9.65
CA SER A 161 -0.23 -17.70 10.21
C SER A 161 1.07 -16.94 10.50
N GLU A 162 1.99 -17.56 11.25
CA GLU A 162 3.34 -17.06 11.55
C GLU A 162 3.37 -15.66 12.18
N GLN A 163 2.54 -15.42 13.20
CA GLN A 163 2.48 -14.15 13.93
C GLN A 163 3.75 -13.95 14.76
N THR A 164 4.48 -12.86 14.51
CA THR A 164 5.77 -12.55 15.17
C THR A 164 5.78 -11.10 15.64
N ASN A 165 6.13 -10.87 16.91
CA ASN A 165 6.40 -9.54 17.45
C ASN A 165 7.72 -9.02 16.91
N ILE A 166 7.73 -7.81 16.32
CA ILE A 166 8.92 -7.19 15.71
C ILE A 166 9.42 -5.96 16.48
N THR A 167 8.68 -5.45 17.49
CA THR A 167 9.10 -4.30 18.31
C THR A 167 9.12 -4.59 19.81
N ASN A 168 9.37 -5.83 20.18
CA ASN A 168 9.45 -6.27 21.58
C ASN A 168 10.64 -5.62 22.33
N ASP A 169 10.57 -4.34 22.58
CA ASP A 169 11.62 -3.53 23.20
C ASP A 169 11.15 -2.72 24.42
N ASN A 170 10.09 -3.20 25.06
CA ASN A 170 9.47 -2.67 26.27
C ASN A 170 10.22 -1.56 27.05
N PRO A 171 9.56 -0.56 27.61
CA PRO A 171 8.11 -0.48 27.98
C PRO A 171 7.31 0.51 27.12
N TRP A 172 7.57 0.64 25.86
CA TRP A 172 6.99 1.66 24.98
C TRP A 172 5.87 1.06 24.13
N ASN A 173 4.81 1.84 23.90
CA ASN A 173 3.77 1.43 22.96
C ASN A 173 4.17 1.84 21.54
N ASP A 174 4.13 0.87 20.66
CA ASP A 174 4.28 1.01 19.22
C ASP A 174 2.96 0.61 18.55
N ASP A 175 2.41 1.46 17.69
CA ASP A 175 1.04 1.33 17.20
C ASP A 175 0.94 1.81 15.75
N ASP A 176 -0.18 1.49 15.09
CA ASP A 176 -0.59 2.01 13.79
C ASP A 176 0.46 1.82 12.67
N PRO A 177 0.81 0.57 12.33
CA PRO A 177 1.84 0.27 11.36
C PRO A 177 1.40 0.53 9.91
N HIS A 178 2.26 1.15 9.10
CA HIS A 178 2.04 1.41 7.68
C HIS A 178 3.24 1.00 6.84
N TRP A 179 3.11 -0.01 6.00
CA TRP A 179 4.16 -0.43 5.09
C TRP A 179 4.48 0.63 4.04
N SER A 180 5.78 0.86 3.77
CA SER A 180 6.20 1.66 2.62
C SER A 180 5.89 0.93 1.31
N PRO A 181 5.61 1.65 0.19
CA PRO A 181 5.28 1.04 -1.10
C PRO A 181 6.35 0.12 -1.69
N ASP A 182 7.61 0.29 -1.27
CA ASP A 182 8.74 -0.57 -1.69
C ASP A 182 9.02 -1.72 -0.71
N GLY A 183 8.28 -1.79 0.41
CA GLY A 183 8.40 -2.85 1.42
C GLY A 183 9.65 -2.78 2.29
N ARG A 184 10.46 -1.73 2.19
CA ARG A 184 11.69 -1.59 2.98
C ARG A 184 11.46 -1.07 4.40
N TRP A 185 10.35 -0.34 4.60
CA TRP A 185 10.05 0.35 5.84
C TRP A 185 8.63 0.04 6.32
N ILE A 186 8.44 0.11 7.62
CA ILE A 186 7.14 0.24 8.25
C ILE A 186 7.18 1.54 9.05
N ALA A 187 6.25 2.46 8.78
CA ALA A 187 6.04 3.61 9.64
C ALA A 187 5.13 3.21 10.79
N ILE A 188 5.42 3.71 11.99
CA ILE A 188 4.69 3.41 13.22
C ILE A 188 4.48 4.68 14.03
N THR A 189 3.51 4.67 14.93
CA THR A 189 3.40 5.67 15.99
C THR A 189 3.90 5.08 17.31
N THR A 190 4.73 5.83 18.04
CA THR A 190 5.32 5.37 19.30
C THR A 190 5.20 6.44 20.40
N ASP A 191 5.14 6.03 21.69
CA ASP A 191 5.17 6.92 22.86
C ASP A 191 6.56 7.01 23.53
N ARG A 192 7.60 6.51 22.86
CA ARG A 192 8.99 6.42 23.35
C ARG A 192 9.58 7.75 23.82
N TYR A 193 9.19 8.88 23.30
CA TYR A 193 9.82 10.19 23.53
C TYR A 193 9.03 11.12 24.46
N ASN A 194 8.28 10.57 25.43
CA ASN A 194 7.37 11.31 26.34
C ASN A 194 6.20 12.01 25.61
N GLY A 195 5.90 11.61 24.43
CA GLY A 195 4.80 12.05 23.56
C GLY A 195 4.71 11.15 22.35
N LEU A 196 3.63 11.27 21.60
CA LEU A 196 3.44 10.49 20.39
C LEU A 196 4.33 11.01 19.28
N SER A 197 5.05 10.11 18.65
CA SER A 197 5.95 10.40 17.52
C SER A 197 5.81 9.35 16.44
N ALA A 198 5.92 9.75 15.19
CA ALA A 198 6.01 8.82 14.07
C ALA A 198 7.46 8.35 13.90
N GLU A 199 7.66 7.05 13.70
CA GLU A 199 8.97 6.45 13.44
C GLU A 199 8.96 5.52 12.23
N LEU A 200 10.14 5.30 11.66
CA LEU A 200 10.40 4.31 10.62
C LEU A 200 11.20 3.16 11.19
N ILE A 201 10.72 1.95 10.97
CA ILE A 201 11.40 0.70 11.29
C ILE A 201 11.56 -0.16 10.02
N THR A 202 12.52 -1.07 10.03
CA THR A 202 12.58 -2.12 9.01
C THR A 202 11.59 -3.24 9.33
N PRO A 203 11.26 -4.12 8.37
CA PRO A 203 10.36 -5.27 8.59
C PRO A 203 10.82 -6.27 9.67
N ASP A 204 12.08 -6.20 10.08
CA ASP A 204 12.62 -6.97 11.22
C ASP A 204 12.59 -6.19 12.55
N GLY A 205 11.97 -5.00 12.57
CA GLY A 205 11.80 -4.17 13.75
C GLY A 205 12.96 -3.23 14.07
N THR A 206 14.04 -3.21 13.28
CA THR A 206 15.16 -2.28 13.51
C THR A 206 14.74 -0.84 13.28
N ARG A 207 14.85 0.02 14.30
CA ARG A 207 14.50 1.44 14.22
C ARG A 207 15.49 2.21 13.36
N GLN A 208 15.00 3.15 12.56
CA GLN A 208 15.80 3.86 11.57
C GLN A 208 15.75 5.38 11.74
N ALA A 209 14.58 5.99 11.89
CA ALA A 209 14.44 7.44 11.98
C ALA A 209 13.12 7.84 12.63
N THR A 210 13.10 8.98 13.30
CA THR A 210 11.90 9.67 13.77
C THR A 210 11.45 10.68 12.72
N ILE A 211 10.15 10.76 12.45
CA ILE A 211 9.53 11.69 11.51
C ILE A 211 9.04 12.91 12.29
N GLY A 212 9.46 14.11 11.86
CA GLY A 212 9.09 15.35 12.53
C GLY A 212 9.83 15.56 13.85
N SER A 213 9.28 16.43 14.69
CA SER A 213 9.88 16.79 15.99
C SER A 213 9.19 16.05 17.14
N VAL A 214 9.95 15.41 17.99
CA VAL A 214 9.46 14.77 19.23
C VAL A 214 8.86 15.75 20.26
N ALA A 215 8.92 17.06 19.99
CA ALA A 215 8.31 18.08 20.83
C ALA A 215 6.78 18.23 20.62
N TYR A 216 6.24 17.66 19.58
CA TYR A 216 4.84 17.74 19.20
C TYR A 216 4.28 16.35 18.95
N ALA A 217 3.01 16.15 19.27
CA ALA A 217 2.33 14.91 18.89
C ALA A 217 2.26 14.81 17.37
N THR A 218 2.73 13.69 16.84
CA THR A 218 2.77 13.42 15.41
C THR A 218 2.35 11.98 15.18
N TRP A 219 1.35 11.79 14.30
CA TRP A 219 0.93 10.48 13.82
C TRP A 219 1.33 10.32 12.36
N PHE A 220 1.64 9.11 11.97
CA PHE A 220 1.82 8.79 10.58
C PHE A 220 0.47 8.54 9.92
N ASP A 221 0.22 9.14 8.75
CA ASP A 221 -1.01 8.96 7.99
C ASP A 221 -0.80 8.02 6.81
N SER A 222 0.04 8.41 5.86
CA SER A 222 0.22 7.60 4.64
C SER A 222 1.51 7.89 3.88
N TRP A 223 1.93 6.91 3.08
CA TRP A 223 2.97 7.03 2.07
C TRP A 223 2.40 7.50 0.74
N SER A 224 3.14 8.36 0.00
CA SER A 224 2.83 8.56 -1.41
C SER A 224 3.03 7.26 -2.20
N PRO A 225 2.24 6.99 -3.25
CA PRO A 225 2.32 5.72 -4.00
C PRO A 225 3.69 5.44 -4.63
N ASP A 226 4.49 6.47 -4.89
CA ASP A 226 5.84 6.35 -5.43
C ASP A 226 6.92 6.22 -4.33
N GLY A 227 6.50 6.29 -3.05
CA GLY A 227 7.37 6.18 -1.88
C GLY A 227 8.32 7.35 -1.69
N LYS A 228 8.07 8.52 -2.31
CA LYS A 228 8.95 9.70 -2.23
C LYS A 228 8.47 10.79 -1.29
N SER A 229 7.27 10.66 -0.78
CA SER A 229 6.69 11.56 0.21
C SER A 229 5.88 10.78 1.23
N LEU A 230 5.65 11.38 2.39
CA LEU A 230 4.76 10.86 3.41
C LEU A 230 3.91 11.99 3.97
N LEU A 231 2.74 11.64 4.48
CA LEU A 231 1.85 12.53 5.22
C LEU A 231 1.87 12.14 6.69
N VAL A 232 1.78 13.16 7.53
CA VAL A 232 1.55 13.04 8.96
C VAL A 232 0.57 14.11 9.40
N ASP A 233 -0.22 13.83 10.41
CA ASP A 233 -0.88 14.87 11.17
C ASP A 233 -0.04 15.26 12.39
N SER A 234 -0.02 16.53 12.73
CA SER A 234 0.76 17.03 13.85
C SER A 234 0.17 18.33 14.42
N ASN A 235 0.22 18.46 15.75
CA ASN A 235 -0.25 19.64 16.46
C ASN A 235 0.82 20.75 16.61
N ARG A 236 1.86 20.75 15.79
CA ARG A 236 2.94 21.75 15.89
C ARG A 236 2.50 23.17 15.53
N GLY A 237 1.38 23.33 14.81
CA GLY A 237 0.74 24.61 14.48
C GLY A 237 -0.16 25.15 15.58
N GLY A 238 -0.59 24.32 16.53
CA GLY A 238 -1.53 24.62 17.60
C GLY A 238 -2.73 23.68 17.65
N ASP A 239 -3.27 23.32 16.52
CA ASP A 239 -4.22 22.25 16.24
C ASP A 239 -3.59 21.19 15.35
N TYR A 240 -4.35 20.16 15.01
CA TYR A 240 -3.85 19.10 14.15
C TYR A 240 -4.04 19.47 12.69
N ASP A 241 -2.90 19.63 11.99
CA ASP A 241 -2.79 19.95 10.58
C ASP A 241 -2.08 18.82 9.84
N ILE A 242 -2.28 18.73 8.53
CA ILE A 242 -1.61 17.76 7.67
C ILE A 242 -0.30 18.33 7.14
N TYR A 243 0.79 17.61 7.38
CA TYR A 243 2.13 17.94 6.91
C TYR A 243 2.63 16.89 5.92
N ARG A 244 3.24 17.36 4.83
CA ARG A 244 3.94 16.53 3.85
C ARG A 244 5.45 16.63 4.07
N TYR A 245 6.11 15.49 4.09
CA TYR A 245 7.55 15.36 4.06
C TYR A 245 7.98 14.73 2.75
N ASP A 246 8.81 15.45 1.98
CA ASP A 246 9.43 14.92 0.78
C ASP A 246 10.74 14.22 1.16
N ILE A 247 10.88 12.96 0.75
CA ILE A 247 12.02 12.12 1.11
C ILE A 247 12.94 11.96 -0.09
N SER A 248 14.23 12.19 0.12
CA SER A 248 15.27 12.06 -0.89
C SER A 248 16.42 11.21 -0.38
N GLY A 249 17.03 10.44 -1.26
CA GLY A 249 18.10 9.52 -0.89
C GLY A 249 17.63 8.10 -0.60
N THR A 250 18.56 7.23 -0.25
CA THR A 250 18.36 5.79 -0.14
C THR A 250 18.15 5.29 1.29
N ALA A 251 18.36 6.16 2.28
CA ALA A 251 18.22 5.81 3.70
C ALA A 251 17.55 6.95 4.48
N PRO A 252 16.74 6.63 5.50
CA PRO A 252 16.01 7.62 6.31
C PRO A 252 16.89 8.70 6.94
N LEU A 253 18.12 8.38 7.35
CA LEU A 253 19.08 9.33 7.92
C LEU A 253 19.49 10.47 6.93
N GLN A 254 19.20 10.32 5.64
CA GLN A 254 19.47 11.31 4.59
C GLN A 254 18.26 12.21 4.31
N TRP A 255 17.10 11.89 4.90
CA TRP A 255 15.86 12.62 4.66
C TRP A 255 15.75 13.81 5.61
N ASP A 256 15.26 14.94 5.11
CA ASP A 256 14.90 16.06 5.97
C ASP A 256 13.51 15.85 6.58
N LEU A 257 13.47 15.03 7.61
CA LEU A 257 12.23 14.70 8.34
C LEU A 257 11.87 15.75 9.41
N MET A 258 12.56 16.89 9.44
CA MET A 258 12.29 18.00 10.38
C MET A 258 11.52 19.16 9.73
N GLN A 259 11.45 19.22 8.40
CA GLN A 259 10.92 20.33 7.62
C GLN A 259 9.68 19.90 6.79
N GLY A 260 8.60 19.49 7.47
CA GLY A 260 7.34 19.20 6.78
C GLY A 260 6.68 20.49 6.24
N LYS A 261 6.16 20.40 5.01
CA LYS A 261 5.31 21.43 4.41
C LYS A 261 3.86 21.23 4.84
N ILE A 262 3.22 22.26 5.37
CA ILE A 262 1.77 22.23 5.63
C ILE A 262 1.04 22.09 4.29
N VAL A 263 0.14 21.14 4.18
CA VAL A 263 -0.71 20.92 3.00
C VAL A 263 -2.17 21.23 3.28
N SER A 264 -2.59 21.18 4.54
CA SER A 264 -3.88 21.66 5.01
C SER A 264 -3.71 22.37 6.36
N ASP A 265 -4.29 23.57 6.52
CA ASP A 265 -4.22 24.44 7.69
C ASP A 265 -5.46 25.36 7.65
N ASP A 266 -6.46 25.10 8.46
CA ASP A 266 -7.73 25.86 8.45
C ASP A 266 -8.38 26.12 9.83
N ASN A 267 -7.62 26.03 10.92
CA ASN A 267 -8.09 26.16 12.31
C ASN A 267 -9.14 25.11 12.71
N ALA A 268 -9.13 23.94 12.09
CA ALA A 268 -9.92 22.78 12.42
C ALA A 268 -9.00 21.60 12.76
N VAL A 269 -9.56 20.57 13.38
CA VAL A 269 -8.80 19.30 13.55
C VAL A 269 -8.86 18.54 12.24
N GLU A 270 -7.70 18.24 11.68
CA GLU A 270 -7.53 17.47 10.46
C GLU A 270 -6.84 16.13 10.76
N GLY A 271 -7.07 15.15 9.91
CA GLY A 271 -6.50 13.79 9.96
C GLY A 271 -7.55 12.70 10.16
N PRO A 272 -7.27 11.47 9.74
CA PRO A 272 -6.13 11.07 8.93
C PRO A 272 -6.19 11.57 7.47
N ALA A 273 -5.04 11.52 6.79
CA ALA A 273 -4.92 11.91 5.39
C ALA A 273 -4.24 10.81 4.56
N ILE A 274 -4.79 10.53 3.38
CA ILE A 274 -4.33 9.46 2.51
C ILE A 274 -4.11 9.93 1.08
N TRP A 275 -3.06 9.42 0.45
CA TRP A 275 -2.79 9.65 -0.97
C TRP A 275 -3.74 8.85 -1.85
N SER A 276 -4.18 9.47 -2.95
CA SER A 276 -4.78 8.70 -4.03
C SER A 276 -3.75 7.75 -4.66
N PRO A 277 -4.16 6.56 -5.13
CA PRO A 277 -3.25 5.59 -5.76
C PRO A 277 -2.48 6.10 -6.97
N ASP A 278 -2.99 7.12 -7.68
CA ASP A 278 -2.27 7.77 -8.79
C ASP A 278 -1.37 8.94 -8.34
N GLY A 279 -1.34 9.23 -7.04
CA GLY A 279 -0.50 10.25 -6.41
C GLY A 279 -0.90 11.70 -6.70
N LYS A 280 -2.09 11.95 -7.25
CA LYS A 280 -2.50 13.31 -7.66
C LYS A 280 -3.42 14.00 -6.68
N GLU A 281 -4.09 13.26 -5.81
CA GLU A 281 -5.04 13.78 -4.85
C GLU A 281 -4.70 13.25 -3.45
N ILE A 282 -5.16 13.98 -2.43
CA ILE A 282 -5.14 13.58 -1.02
C ILE A 282 -6.59 13.63 -0.55
N ALA A 283 -7.06 12.56 0.09
CA ALA A 283 -8.29 12.57 0.88
C ALA A 283 -7.92 12.74 2.34
N LEU A 284 -8.68 13.56 3.05
CA LEU A 284 -8.48 13.82 4.49
C LEU A 284 -9.82 13.95 5.19
N SER A 285 -9.80 13.74 6.49
CA SER A 285 -10.94 13.99 7.37
C SER A 285 -10.74 15.31 8.09
N SER A 286 -11.81 16.13 8.23
CA SER A 286 -11.73 17.41 8.93
C SER A 286 -13.08 17.73 9.57
N ASN A 287 -13.06 18.34 10.77
CA ASN A 287 -14.25 18.71 11.51
C ASN A 287 -14.62 20.21 11.37
N ARG A 288 -14.17 20.86 10.29
CA ARG A 288 -14.35 22.31 10.04
C ARG A 288 -15.79 22.80 9.98
N ASP A 289 -16.73 21.92 9.71
CA ASP A 289 -18.18 22.19 9.66
C ASP A 289 -18.99 21.58 10.83
N GLY A 290 -18.30 20.99 11.83
CA GLY A 290 -18.88 20.61 13.12
C GLY A 290 -18.72 19.14 13.49
N ASP A 291 -18.77 18.23 12.52
CA ASP A 291 -18.45 16.81 12.61
C ASP A 291 -17.37 16.46 11.58
N PHE A 292 -16.78 15.25 11.70
CA PHE A 292 -15.75 14.86 10.74
C PHE A 292 -16.36 14.47 9.42
N GLU A 293 -15.92 15.15 8.36
CA GLU A 293 -16.30 14.88 7.00
C GLU A 293 -15.08 14.63 6.12
N VAL A 294 -15.27 13.87 5.04
CA VAL A 294 -14.19 13.58 4.08
C VAL A 294 -14.08 14.69 3.06
N TYR A 295 -12.88 15.20 2.89
CA TYR A 295 -12.48 16.17 1.88
C TYR A 295 -11.45 15.58 0.93
N VAL A 296 -11.42 16.08 -0.30
CA VAL A 296 -10.40 15.71 -1.30
C VAL A 296 -9.78 16.98 -1.88
N MET A 297 -8.47 17.00 -1.99
CA MET A 297 -7.70 18.10 -2.57
C MET A 297 -6.62 17.61 -3.51
N ASN A 298 -5.99 18.53 -4.25
CA ASN A 298 -4.80 18.20 -5.04
C ASN A 298 -3.62 17.85 -4.11
N ALA A 299 -2.79 16.91 -4.51
CA ALA A 299 -1.60 16.47 -3.76
C ALA A 299 -0.58 17.58 -3.49
N GLU A 300 -0.59 18.66 -4.29
CA GLU A 300 0.25 19.85 -4.07
C GLU A 300 -0.38 20.88 -3.12
N GLY A 301 -1.57 20.57 -2.56
CA GLY A 301 -2.36 21.49 -1.75
C GLY A 301 -3.33 22.33 -2.57
N GLY A 302 -4.09 23.19 -1.92
CA GLY A 302 -5.05 24.11 -2.55
C GLY A 302 -6.51 23.85 -2.18
N PRO A 303 -7.48 24.25 -3.01
CA PRO A 303 -8.88 24.15 -2.66
C PRO A 303 -9.30 22.71 -2.35
N GLN A 304 -10.02 22.54 -1.25
CA GLN A 304 -10.54 21.28 -0.79
C GLN A 304 -12.01 21.13 -1.20
N ARG A 305 -12.37 19.95 -1.68
CA ARG A 305 -13.75 19.60 -2.06
C ARG A 305 -14.30 18.61 -1.05
N GLN A 306 -15.37 18.99 -0.35
CA GLN A 306 -16.09 18.10 0.54
C GLN A 306 -16.76 16.97 -0.24
N VAL A 307 -16.70 15.76 0.29
CA VAL A 307 -17.22 14.53 -0.35
C VAL A 307 -18.40 13.98 0.44
N THR A 308 -18.35 14.05 1.75
CA THR A 308 -19.45 13.64 2.64
C THR A 308 -20.14 14.86 3.22
N HIS A 309 -21.45 14.73 3.52
CA HIS A 309 -22.30 15.84 3.99
C HIS A 309 -23.42 15.28 4.85
N ASN A 310 -23.13 14.84 6.04
CA ASN A 310 -24.14 14.26 6.92
C ASN A 310 -23.93 14.76 8.37
N ALA A 311 -24.56 14.19 9.37
CA ALA A 311 -24.51 14.63 10.76
C ALA A 311 -23.82 13.58 11.65
N VAL A 312 -22.94 12.78 11.09
CA VAL A 312 -22.13 11.78 11.81
C VAL A 312 -20.69 11.86 11.32
N ASP A 313 -19.74 11.47 12.17
CA ASP A 313 -18.34 11.46 11.79
C ASP A 313 -18.10 10.51 10.61
N ASP A 314 -17.49 11.00 9.53
CA ASP A 314 -17.01 10.25 8.39
C ASP A 314 -15.47 10.38 8.34
N VAL A 315 -14.77 9.26 8.49
CA VAL A 315 -13.31 9.24 8.53
C VAL A 315 -12.76 8.37 7.42
N VAL A 316 -11.88 8.97 6.63
CA VAL A 316 -11.18 8.25 5.58
C VAL A 316 -10.14 7.31 6.19
N LEU A 317 -10.12 6.06 5.72
CA LEU A 317 -9.19 5.03 6.21
C LEU A 317 -8.18 4.63 5.14
N ASP A 318 -8.64 4.48 3.90
CA ASP A 318 -7.77 4.08 2.78
C ASP A 318 -8.41 4.44 1.43
N TRP A 319 -7.60 4.38 0.38
CA TRP A 319 -8.02 4.58 -0.99
C TRP A 319 -7.66 3.39 -1.86
N GLN A 320 -8.65 2.68 -2.35
CA GLN A 320 -8.48 1.48 -3.16
C GLN A 320 -7.56 1.73 -4.35
N SER A 321 -6.48 0.99 -4.41
CA SER A 321 -5.65 0.90 -5.61
C SER A 321 -6.24 -0.16 -6.55
N LEU A 322 -6.64 0.25 -7.73
CA LEU A 322 -7.01 -0.68 -8.79
C LEU A 322 -5.73 -1.12 -9.54
N HIS A 323 -4.78 -1.67 -8.82
CA HIS A 323 -3.61 -2.30 -9.40
C HIS A 323 -4.02 -3.62 -10.04
N ASP A 324 -3.82 -3.68 -11.32
CA ASP A 324 -3.90 -4.93 -12.03
C ASP A 324 -2.58 -5.68 -11.87
N LEU A 325 -2.53 -6.59 -10.89
CA LEU A 325 -1.38 -7.48 -10.68
C LEU A 325 -1.43 -8.71 -11.61
N ARG A 326 -2.50 -8.87 -12.38
CA ARG A 326 -2.63 -9.99 -13.32
C ARG A 326 -1.90 -9.65 -14.61
N ALA A 327 -0.87 -10.44 -14.89
CA ALA A 327 -0.18 -10.32 -16.16
C ALA A 327 -1.16 -10.46 -17.34
N PRO A 328 -1.06 -9.61 -18.35
CA PRO A 328 -1.86 -9.75 -19.54
C PRO A 328 -1.59 -11.09 -20.24
N SER A 329 -2.53 -11.56 -21.02
CA SER A 329 -2.33 -12.76 -21.83
C SER A 329 -2.01 -12.41 -23.28
N VAL A 330 -1.11 -13.16 -23.90
CA VAL A 330 -0.86 -13.07 -25.34
C VAL A 330 -0.74 -14.46 -25.96
N LYS A 331 -1.27 -14.61 -27.16
CA LYS A 331 -1.10 -15.80 -27.99
C LYS A 331 -0.72 -15.41 -29.41
N ALA A 332 0.50 -15.72 -29.82
CA ALA A 332 0.93 -15.60 -31.20
C ALA A 332 0.17 -16.61 -32.08
N LEU A 333 -0.25 -16.20 -33.24
CA LEU A 333 -1.00 -17.04 -34.20
C LEU A 333 -0.17 -17.28 -35.47
N PRO A 334 -0.20 -18.47 -36.05
CA PRO A 334 0.46 -18.72 -37.33
C PRO A 334 0.16 -17.63 -38.35
N SER A 335 1.18 -17.12 -39.00
CA SER A 335 1.08 -16.02 -39.97
C SER A 335 1.65 -16.47 -41.32
N ARG A 336 1.19 -15.88 -42.41
CA ARG A 336 1.65 -16.20 -43.74
C ARG A 336 2.04 -14.93 -44.49
N GLY A 337 3.00 -15.05 -45.42
CA GLY A 337 3.39 -13.94 -46.24
C GLY A 337 4.52 -14.27 -47.20
N THR A 338 4.81 -13.37 -48.14
CA THR A 338 5.87 -13.51 -49.12
C THR A 338 7.12 -12.78 -48.69
N LEU A 339 8.27 -13.45 -48.73
CA LEU A 339 9.56 -12.83 -48.43
C LEU A 339 9.86 -11.62 -49.33
N GLY A 340 10.40 -10.56 -48.75
CA GLY A 340 10.64 -9.29 -49.47
C GLY A 340 9.43 -8.35 -49.47
N LYS A 341 8.26 -8.79 -49.00
CA LYS A 341 7.04 -7.99 -48.89
C LYS A 341 6.67 -7.76 -47.43
N ALA A 342 5.66 -6.94 -47.17
CA ALA A 342 5.09 -6.76 -45.86
C ALA A 342 4.33 -8.02 -45.43
N ILE A 343 4.66 -8.56 -44.24
CA ILE A 343 4.02 -9.72 -43.65
C ILE A 343 3.15 -9.25 -42.50
N THR A 344 1.89 -9.69 -42.45
CA THR A 344 0.97 -9.40 -41.34
C THR A 344 1.10 -10.49 -40.27
N LEU A 345 1.62 -10.12 -39.14
CA LEU A 345 1.73 -10.97 -37.96
C LEU A 345 0.42 -10.91 -37.18
N ARG A 346 -0.12 -12.07 -36.81
CA ARG A 346 -1.39 -12.20 -36.09
C ARG A 346 -1.21 -12.67 -34.66
N PHE A 347 -1.91 -12.05 -33.72
CA PHE A 347 -1.88 -12.43 -32.32
C PHE A 347 -3.22 -12.14 -31.63
N LYS A 348 -3.48 -12.81 -30.51
CA LYS A 348 -4.53 -12.42 -29.58
C LYS A 348 -3.85 -11.86 -28.35
N ALA A 349 -4.40 -10.81 -27.77
CA ALA A 349 -3.97 -10.27 -26.51
C ALA A 349 -5.18 -9.81 -25.72
N SER A 350 -5.19 -10.04 -24.44
CA SER A 350 -6.21 -9.54 -23.52
C SER A 350 -5.60 -9.26 -22.17
N ASP A 351 -6.24 -8.36 -21.48
CA ASP A 351 -5.91 -7.96 -20.13
C ASP A 351 -7.20 -7.59 -19.40
N ASN A 352 -7.26 -7.75 -18.08
CA ASN A 352 -8.42 -7.40 -17.26
C ASN A 352 -8.64 -5.89 -17.17
N SER A 353 -7.60 -5.04 -17.28
CA SER A 353 -7.76 -3.59 -17.47
C SER A 353 -8.42 -3.24 -18.82
N GLY A 354 -8.58 -4.22 -19.71
CA GLY A 354 -9.06 -4.04 -21.07
C GLY A 354 -8.05 -3.35 -21.99
N ARG A 355 -6.82 -3.07 -21.57
CA ARG A 355 -5.79 -2.37 -22.37
C ARG A 355 -4.45 -3.09 -22.28
N ALA A 356 -3.80 -3.32 -23.42
CA ALA A 356 -2.46 -3.86 -23.49
C ALA A 356 -1.66 -3.31 -24.68
N SER A 357 -0.35 -3.18 -24.52
CA SER A 357 0.61 -3.06 -25.62
C SER A 357 1.20 -4.44 -25.90
N VAL A 358 1.72 -4.66 -27.10
CA VAL A 358 2.35 -5.95 -27.46
C VAL A 358 3.70 -5.71 -28.11
N GLY A 359 4.74 -6.25 -27.49
CA GLY A 359 6.08 -6.38 -28.06
C GLY A 359 6.15 -7.62 -28.94
N ILE A 360 6.71 -7.51 -30.14
CA ILE A 360 6.84 -8.62 -31.08
C ILE A 360 8.31 -8.71 -31.50
N THR A 361 8.89 -9.89 -31.32
CA THR A 361 10.24 -10.22 -31.82
C THR A 361 10.11 -11.23 -32.96
N VAL A 362 10.68 -10.92 -34.12
CA VAL A 362 10.75 -11.85 -35.25
C VAL A 362 12.12 -12.54 -35.24
N PHE A 363 12.12 -13.86 -35.43
CA PHE A 363 13.33 -14.69 -35.41
C PHE A 363 13.53 -15.41 -36.74
N LEU A 364 14.80 -15.48 -37.19
CA LEU A 364 15.28 -16.41 -38.19
C LEU A 364 16.07 -17.53 -37.48
N GLY A 365 15.49 -18.72 -37.35
CA GLY A 365 16.01 -19.75 -36.48
C GLY A 365 16.02 -19.31 -35.02
N LYS A 366 17.21 -19.19 -34.42
CA LYS A 366 17.39 -18.67 -33.03
C LYS A 366 17.72 -17.18 -32.98
N ARG A 367 18.09 -16.56 -34.10
CA ARG A 367 18.55 -15.16 -34.17
C ARG A 367 17.37 -14.19 -34.31
N PRO A 368 17.24 -13.17 -33.46
CA PRO A 368 16.26 -12.10 -33.64
C PRO A 368 16.66 -11.24 -34.86
N VAL A 369 15.68 -10.91 -35.69
CA VAL A 369 15.89 -10.11 -36.93
C VAL A 369 15.01 -8.86 -36.97
N ALA A 370 14.00 -8.73 -36.12
CA ALA A 370 13.19 -7.53 -35.99
C ALA A 370 12.49 -7.45 -34.63
N TYR A 371 12.26 -6.21 -34.18
CA TYR A 371 11.46 -5.87 -33.01
C TYR A 371 10.39 -4.88 -33.42
N LEU A 372 9.16 -5.14 -33.01
CA LEU A 372 8.02 -4.23 -33.18
C LEU A 372 7.32 -4.05 -31.84
N ARG A 373 6.73 -2.88 -31.63
CA ARG A 373 5.88 -2.62 -30.48
C ARG A 373 4.56 -2.03 -30.95
N THR A 374 3.45 -2.58 -30.51
CA THR A 374 2.13 -1.98 -30.73
C THR A 374 1.85 -0.99 -29.60
N PRO A 375 1.18 0.15 -29.90
CA PRO A 375 0.80 1.08 -28.84
C PRO A 375 -0.21 0.45 -27.88
N LEU A 376 -0.27 1.00 -26.65
CA LEU A 376 -1.27 0.63 -25.66
C LEU A 376 -2.67 0.93 -26.21
N LYS A 377 -3.48 -0.10 -26.41
CA LYS A 377 -4.84 -0.01 -26.96
C LYS A 377 -5.79 -0.93 -26.22
N LYS A 378 -7.10 -0.64 -26.32
CA LYS A 378 -8.14 -1.54 -25.84
C LYS A 378 -8.00 -2.90 -26.52
N ARG A 379 -7.95 -3.99 -25.71
CA ARG A 379 -7.75 -5.36 -26.16
C ARG A 379 -8.82 -6.25 -25.54
N SER A 380 -9.62 -6.90 -26.33
CA SER A 380 -10.69 -7.80 -25.89
C SER A 380 -10.26 -9.25 -26.03
N ALA A 381 -10.57 -10.07 -25.03
CA ALA A 381 -10.32 -11.51 -25.08
C ALA A 381 -10.97 -12.14 -26.34
N GLY A 382 -10.23 -13.04 -26.98
CA GLY A 382 -10.71 -13.74 -28.18
C GLY A 382 -10.55 -12.99 -29.50
N HIS A 383 -10.41 -11.66 -29.50
CA HIS A 383 -10.19 -10.89 -30.72
C HIS A 383 -8.76 -11.05 -31.25
N ALA A 384 -8.61 -11.19 -32.58
CA ALA A 384 -7.30 -11.26 -33.23
C ALA A 384 -6.85 -9.88 -33.69
N TYR A 385 -5.63 -9.52 -33.30
CA TYR A 385 -4.97 -8.26 -33.66
C TYR A 385 -3.83 -8.55 -34.65
N THR A 386 -3.33 -7.49 -35.31
CA THR A 386 -2.28 -7.61 -36.32
C THR A 386 -1.19 -6.56 -36.10
N ALA A 387 0.02 -6.93 -36.46
CA ALA A 387 1.16 -6.02 -36.65
C ALA A 387 1.81 -6.31 -37.99
N THR A 388 2.28 -5.29 -38.69
CA THR A 388 2.90 -5.45 -39.99
C THR A 388 4.41 -5.38 -39.86
N TRP A 389 5.10 -6.37 -40.38
CA TRP A 389 6.55 -6.42 -40.47
C TRP A 389 6.99 -6.45 -41.93
N ARG A 390 7.89 -5.55 -42.32
CA ARG A 390 8.47 -5.58 -43.70
C ARG A 390 9.63 -6.58 -43.68
N SER A 391 9.44 -7.72 -44.31
CA SER A 391 10.43 -8.78 -44.42
C SER A 391 11.51 -8.45 -45.47
N TYR A 392 12.70 -9.01 -45.26
CA TYR A 392 13.75 -9.11 -46.26
C TYR A 392 13.79 -10.55 -46.82
N LYS A 393 14.58 -10.81 -47.84
CA LYS A 393 14.80 -12.18 -48.31
C LYS A 393 15.74 -12.91 -47.35
N PHE A 394 15.27 -13.98 -46.75
CA PHE A 394 16.05 -14.83 -45.82
C PHE A 394 15.94 -16.28 -46.26
N ASN A 395 17.01 -17.06 -46.04
CA ASN A 395 16.99 -18.52 -46.14
C ASN A 395 16.83 -19.10 -44.73
N GLY A 396 15.74 -19.80 -44.41
CA GLY A 396 15.52 -20.43 -43.15
C GLY A 396 14.10 -20.27 -42.60
N SER A 397 13.84 -20.96 -41.51
CA SER A 397 12.52 -20.92 -40.83
C SER A 397 12.35 -19.60 -40.05
N LEU A 398 11.22 -18.94 -40.27
CA LEU A 398 10.81 -17.75 -39.57
C LEU A 398 9.75 -18.08 -38.51
N ARG A 399 9.88 -17.45 -37.35
CA ARG A 399 8.86 -17.41 -36.33
C ARG A 399 8.79 -16.01 -35.71
N PHE A 400 7.70 -15.69 -35.05
CA PHE A 400 7.65 -14.52 -34.19
C PHE A 400 7.15 -14.90 -32.80
N CYS A 401 7.61 -14.16 -31.81
CA CYS A 401 7.16 -14.27 -30.43
C CYS A 401 6.53 -12.94 -30.01
N ALA A 402 5.46 -13.00 -29.26
CA ALA A 402 4.75 -11.85 -28.74
C ALA A 402 4.74 -11.89 -27.21
N GLU A 403 4.89 -10.75 -26.60
CA GLU A 403 4.78 -10.46 -25.17
C GLU A 403 3.84 -9.28 -24.99
N ALA A 404 2.89 -9.37 -24.07
CA ALA A 404 1.95 -8.27 -23.82
C ALA A 404 2.32 -7.57 -22.50
N TYR A 405 2.06 -6.27 -22.46
CA TYR A 405 2.30 -5.39 -21.31
C TYR A 405 1.01 -4.61 -21.05
N ASP A 406 0.55 -4.61 -19.81
CA ASP A 406 -0.59 -3.81 -19.37
C ASP A 406 -0.19 -2.38 -18.98
N PRO A 407 -1.15 -1.49 -18.63
CA PRO A 407 -0.84 -0.15 -18.13
C PRO A 407 -0.07 -0.14 -16.81
N SER A 408 -0.18 -1.19 -16.01
CA SER A 408 0.52 -1.36 -14.72
C SER A 408 1.95 -1.90 -14.87
N GLY A 409 2.37 -2.23 -16.13
CA GLY A 409 3.71 -2.73 -16.43
C GLY A 409 3.87 -4.25 -16.27
N ASN A 410 2.80 -5.00 -15.95
CA ASN A 410 2.88 -6.45 -15.90
C ASN A 410 3.13 -7.04 -17.28
N GLU A 411 3.97 -8.07 -17.34
CA GLU A 411 4.38 -8.73 -18.59
C GLU A 411 3.78 -10.14 -18.67
N SER A 412 3.21 -10.49 -19.83
CA SER A 412 2.75 -11.85 -20.11
C SER A 412 3.92 -12.81 -20.29
N SER A 413 3.65 -14.09 -20.15
CA SER A 413 4.54 -15.12 -20.69
C SER A 413 4.64 -14.98 -22.22
N ARG A 414 5.86 -15.26 -22.75
CA ARG A 414 6.14 -15.21 -24.19
C ARG A 414 5.37 -16.30 -24.95
N SER A 415 4.70 -15.92 -26.02
CA SER A 415 4.02 -16.85 -26.95
C SER A 415 4.59 -16.75 -28.35
N CYS A 416 4.94 -17.87 -28.97
CA CYS A 416 5.57 -17.90 -30.29
C CYS A 416 4.73 -18.68 -31.33
N ALA A 417 4.80 -18.24 -32.58
CA ALA A 417 4.14 -18.92 -33.72
C ALA A 417 5.00 -18.87 -34.98
N PRO A 418 4.86 -19.84 -35.90
CA PRO A 418 5.60 -19.82 -37.16
C PRO A 418 5.09 -18.75 -38.13
N ILE A 419 5.99 -18.29 -38.98
CA ILE A 419 5.67 -17.50 -40.18
C ILE A 419 5.91 -18.41 -41.36
N VAL A 420 4.82 -18.79 -42.04
CA VAL A 420 4.87 -19.58 -43.28
C VAL A 420 5.12 -18.65 -44.45
N THR A 421 6.24 -18.82 -45.13
CA THR A 421 6.62 -17.99 -46.27
C THR A 421 6.42 -18.72 -47.58
N SER A 422 5.92 -18.03 -48.59
CA SER A 422 5.83 -18.46 -49.96
C SER A 422 6.88 -17.76 -50.82
#